data_6e6a2968f9fe95c7f54559c44a942e38
#
_entry.id   6e6a2968f9fe95c7f54559c44a942e38
#
_cell.length_a   1.000
_cell.length_b   1.000
_cell.length_c   1.000
_cell.angle_alpha   90.00
_cell.angle_beta   90.00
_cell.angle_gamma   90.00
#
_symmetry.space_group_name_H-M   'P 1'
#
loop_
_entity.id
_entity.type
_entity.pdbx_description
1 polymer ?
#
loop_
_entity_poly.entity_id
_entity_poly.type
_entity_poly.pdbx_seq_one_letter_code
_entity_poly.pdbx_strand_id
1 'polypeptide(L)' 'TGANQKAAGKEVNKLFKSWKKDNKKSGYGKYAETNVSEFWAETVTKAIHGKSDKYTKKVKEICKKYKL' A
#
# COMPACT_ATOMS: atom_id res chain seq x y z
N THR A 1 16.01 1.77 -9.28
CA THR A 1 16.44 0.63 -10.08
C THR A 1 15.38 -0.48 -10.10
N GLY A 2 15.47 -1.37 -11.08
CA GLY A 2 14.53 -2.48 -11.20
C GLY A 2 14.55 -3.42 -10.00
N ALA A 3 15.71 -3.62 -9.39
CA ALA A 3 15.83 -4.49 -8.22
C ALA A 3 15.05 -3.94 -7.02
N ASN A 4 15.14 -2.61 -6.79
CA ASN A 4 14.39 -1.98 -5.71
C ASN A 4 12.88 -2.05 -5.96
N GLN A 5 12.47 -1.86 -7.21
CA GLN A 5 11.06 -1.94 -7.57
C GLN A 5 10.51 -3.35 -7.37
N LYS A 6 11.27 -4.37 -7.71
CA LYS A 6 10.85 -5.76 -7.48
C LYS A 6 10.70 -6.08 -6.00
N ALA A 7 11.68 -5.68 -5.20
CA ALA A 7 11.64 -5.91 -3.76
C ALA A 7 10.47 -5.16 -3.11
N ALA A 8 10.27 -3.91 -3.50
CA ALA A 8 9.14 -3.12 -3.03
C ALA A 8 7.81 -3.75 -3.42
N GLY A 9 7.71 -4.23 -4.66
CA GLY A 9 6.51 -4.90 -5.16
C GLY A 9 6.15 -6.13 -4.34
N LYS A 10 7.13 -6.92 -3.94
CA LYS A 10 6.89 -8.09 -3.08
C LYS A 10 6.33 -7.68 -1.72
N GLU A 11 6.88 -6.64 -1.11
CA GLU A 11 6.39 -6.14 0.17
C GLU A 11 4.99 -5.57 0.05
N VAL A 12 4.71 -4.83 -1.03
CA VAL A 12 3.38 -4.29 -1.29
C VAL A 12 2.37 -5.42 -1.49
N ASN A 13 2.75 -6.48 -2.21
CA ASN A 13 1.87 -7.64 -2.40
C ASN A 13 1.54 -8.32 -1.08
N LYS A 14 2.49 -8.47 -0.19
CA LYS A 14 2.25 -9.03 1.14
C LYS A 14 1.29 -8.16 1.93
N LEU A 15 1.50 -6.86 1.87
CA LEU A 15 0.65 -5.89 2.55
C LEU A 15 -0.78 -5.95 1.99
N PHE A 16 -0.90 -6.03 0.68
CA PHE A 16 -2.17 -6.14 -0.01
C PHE A 16 -2.95 -7.38 0.44
N LYS A 17 -2.29 -8.52 0.52
CA LYS A 17 -2.91 -9.76 0.99
C LYS A 17 -3.39 -9.64 2.43
N SER A 18 -2.59 -9.05 3.30
CA SER A 18 -2.98 -8.78 4.69
C SER A 18 -4.20 -7.86 4.75
N TRP A 19 -4.18 -6.80 3.96
CA TRP A 19 -5.27 -5.84 3.91
C TRP A 19 -6.58 -6.50 3.45
N LYS A 20 -6.50 -7.38 2.44
CA LYS A 20 -7.68 -8.08 1.94
C LYS A 20 -8.30 -9.00 2.98
N LYS A 21 -7.49 -9.59 3.85
CA LYS A 21 -7.97 -10.43 4.94
C LYS A 21 -8.54 -9.62 6.10
N ASP A 22 -8.16 -8.36 6.20
CA ASP A 22 -8.61 -7.48 7.27
C ASP A 22 -10.01 -6.97 6.94
N ASN A 23 -10.88 -6.98 7.94
CA ASN A 23 -12.24 -6.47 7.78
C ASN A 23 -12.31 -4.94 7.86
N LYS A 24 -11.20 -4.29 8.12
CA LYS A 24 -11.15 -2.82 8.28
C LYS A 24 -10.76 -2.15 6.97
N LYS A 25 -11.58 -2.29 5.96
CA LYS A 25 -11.32 -1.73 4.63
C LYS A 25 -11.94 -0.35 4.42
N SER A 26 -12.48 0.24 5.46
CA SER A 26 -13.13 1.54 5.36
C SER A 26 -12.15 2.63 4.90
N GLY A 27 -12.62 3.51 4.04
CA GLY A 27 -11.80 4.59 3.50
C GLY A 27 -10.99 4.21 2.26
N TYR A 28 -11.07 2.96 1.81
CA TYR A 28 -10.46 2.52 0.55
C TYR A 28 -11.55 2.40 -0.51
N GLY A 29 -11.23 2.74 -1.75
CA GLY A 29 -12.16 2.60 -2.85
C GLY A 29 -12.38 1.14 -3.23
N LYS A 30 -13.48 0.86 -3.93
CA LYS A 30 -13.78 -0.49 -4.40
C LYS A 30 -12.67 -1.06 -5.28
N TYR A 31 -12.02 -0.19 -6.03
CA TYR A 31 -10.96 -0.59 -6.96
C TYR A 31 -9.71 -1.09 -6.24
N ALA A 32 -9.52 -0.69 -5.00
CA ALA A 32 -8.37 -1.17 -4.21
C ALA A 32 -8.38 -2.69 -4.03
N GLU A 33 -9.55 -3.31 -4.07
CA GLU A 33 -9.68 -4.77 -3.97
C GLU A 33 -9.39 -5.49 -5.28
N THR A 34 -9.42 -4.79 -6.42
CA THR A 34 -9.30 -5.42 -7.73
C THR A 34 -7.86 -5.79 -8.08
N ASN A 35 -6.92 -4.96 -7.70
CA ASN A 35 -5.51 -5.26 -7.94
C ASN A 35 -4.61 -4.44 -7.02
N VAL A 36 -3.35 -4.88 -6.93
CA VAL A 36 -2.39 -4.28 -6.03
C VAL A 36 -2.02 -2.84 -6.41
N SER A 37 -2.05 -2.52 -7.69
CA SER A 37 -1.75 -1.16 -8.15
C SER A 37 -2.77 -0.16 -7.63
N GLU A 38 -4.04 -0.52 -7.67
CA GLU A 38 -5.11 0.33 -7.14
C GLU A 38 -5.00 0.47 -5.62
N PHE A 39 -4.69 -0.62 -4.92
CA PHE A 39 -4.46 -0.59 -3.48
C PHE A 39 -3.31 0.37 -3.14
N TRP A 40 -2.21 0.27 -3.87
CA TRP A 40 -1.05 1.14 -3.68
C TRP A 40 -1.44 2.60 -3.86
N ALA A 41 -2.13 2.92 -4.96
CA ALA A 41 -2.55 4.30 -5.25
C ALA A 41 -3.46 4.85 -4.15
N GLU A 42 -4.43 4.08 -3.71
CA GLU A 42 -5.35 4.50 -2.64
C GLU A 42 -4.60 4.72 -1.32
N THR A 43 -3.67 3.84 -0.99
CA THR A 43 -2.90 3.94 0.25
C THR A 43 -1.99 5.15 0.24
N VAL A 44 -1.31 5.41 -0.88
CA VAL A 44 -0.45 6.57 -1.03
C VAL A 44 -1.29 7.86 -0.93
N THR A 45 -2.44 7.89 -1.57
CA THR A 45 -3.36 9.04 -1.51
C THR A 45 -3.78 9.33 -0.08
N LYS A 46 -4.16 8.29 0.68
CA LYS A 46 -4.52 8.46 2.09
C LYS A 46 -3.36 9.01 2.90
N ALA A 47 -2.16 8.51 2.65
CA ALA A 47 -0.96 8.98 3.35
C ALA A 47 -0.69 10.46 3.06
N ILE A 48 -0.84 10.89 1.81
CA ILE A 48 -0.66 12.29 1.42
C ILE A 48 -1.68 13.19 2.11
N HIS A 49 -2.91 12.72 2.27
CA HIS A 49 -3.97 13.49 2.91
C HIS A 49 -3.90 13.44 4.45
N GLY A 50 -2.83 12.90 4.99
CA GLY A 50 -2.61 12.89 6.43
C GLY A 50 -3.40 11.84 7.19
N LYS A 51 -4.11 10.97 6.51
CA LYS A 51 -4.82 9.86 7.13
C LYS A 51 -3.81 8.77 7.49
N SER A 52 -3.92 8.25 8.70
CA SER A 52 -2.93 7.30 9.21
C SER A 52 -3.60 6.03 9.70
N ASP A 53 -3.16 4.90 9.17
CA ASP A 53 -3.49 3.59 9.68
C ASP A 53 -2.27 2.69 9.52
N LYS A 54 -2.37 1.43 9.92
CA LYS A 54 -1.21 0.53 9.85
C LYS A 54 -0.71 0.32 8.42
N TYR A 55 -1.59 0.41 7.43
CA TYR A 55 -1.25 0.22 6.03
C TYR A 55 -0.56 1.44 5.44
N THR A 56 -1.05 2.64 5.74
CA THR A 56 -0.40 3.87 5.28
C THR A 56 0.99 4.01 5.89
N LYS A 57 1.14 3.63 7.16
CA LYS A 57 2.45 3.64 7.82
C LYS A 57 3.42 2.68 7.12
N LYS A 58 2.96 1.46 6.80
CA LYS A 58 3.77 0.49 6.09
C LYS A 58 4.16 0.96 4.70
N VAL A 59 3.23 1.57 3.99
CA VAL A 59 3.50 2.12 2.66
C VAL A 59 4.55 3.23 2.73
N LYS A 60 4.44 4.11 3.72
CA LYS A 60 5.46 5.15 3.93
C LYS A 60 6.83 4.55 4.19
N GLU A 61 6.89 3.49 5.01
CA GLU A 61 8.14 2.78 5.29
C GLU A 61 8.74 2.17 4.02
N ILE A 62 7.90 1.56 3.19
CA ILE A 62 8.33 0.96 1.92
C ILE A 62 8.88 2.04 0.99
N CYS A 63 8.18 3.17 0.86
CA CYS A 63 8.63 4.28 0.04
C CYS A 63 9.98 4.79 0.51
N LYS A 64 10.14 4.96 1.81
CA LYS A 64 11.39 5.45 2.39
C LYS A 64 12.52 4.45 2.20
N LYS A 65 12.25 3.17 2.45
CA LYS A 65 13.24 2.10 2.38
C LYS A 65 13.80 1.93 0.97
N TYR A 66 12.94 2.02 -0.03
CA TYR A 66 13.32 1.79 -1.43
C TYR A 66 13.44 3.08 -2.24
N LYS A 67 13.30 4.22 -1.61
CA LYS A 67 13.42 5.55 -2.25
C LYS A 67 12.45 5.71 -3.42
N LEU A 68 11.22 5.32 -3.20
CA LEU A 68 10.18 5.45 -4.21
C LEU A 68 9.55 6.84 -4.23
#